data_429d8062f0c89a703dcdde5dcfd2c3ac
#
_entry.id   429d8062f0c89a703dcdde5dcfd2c3ac
#
_cell.length_a   1.000
_cell.length_b   1.000
_cell.length_c   1.000
_cell.angle_alpha   90.00
_cell.angle_beta   90.00
_cell.angle_gamma   90.00
#
_symmetry.space_group_name_H-M   'P 1'
#
loop_
_entity.id
_entity.type
_entity.pdbx_description
1 polymer ?
#
loop_
_entity_poly.entity_id
_entity_poly.type
_entity_poly.pdbx_seq_one_letter_code
_entity_poly.pdbx_strand_id
1 'polypeptide(L)'
;MLQALRNFIVRRTFAYKLRNKGMNMFSSFENFKAIRRKAEANRVAEGRKHEVLYFHKVDDPYSHLTVHYIEKFKNSYDVEFKPILVGEEDPAALHEPSLYTDYCLEDVKRIAPYYGVDFPGTSYPEKKLVNKANSILSSVNSEEF
;
A
#
# COMPACT_ATOMS: atom_id res chain seq x y z
N MET A 1 32.17 -12.85 -19.95
CA MET A 1 33.33 -11.94 -19.86
C MET A 1 32.93 -10.46 -19.94
N LEU A 2 32.23 -10.01 -20.98
CA LEU A 2 31.78 -8.61 -21.18
C LEU A 2 30.91 -8.06 -20.01
N GLN A 3 30.01 -8.88 -19.44
CA GLN A 3 29.16 -8.48 -18.31
C GLN A 3 29.99 -8.22 -17.04
N ALA A 4 30.98 -9.08 -16.77
CA ALA A 4 31.87 -8.92 -15.63
C ALA A 4 32.74 -7.67 -15.77
N LEU A 5 33.25 -7.39 -16.97
CA LEU A 5 34.02 -6.19 -17.26
C LEU A 5 33.16 -4.92 -17.14
N ARG A 6 31.95 -4.96 -17.65
CA ARG A 6 30.98 -3.86 -17.49
C ARG A 6 30.67 -3.58 -16.00
N ASN A 7 30.41 -4.63 -15.21
CA ASN A 7 30.15 -4.48 -13.79
C ASN A 7 31.38 -3.97 -13.02
N PHE A 8 32.58 -4.38 -13.41
CA PHE A 8 33.82 -3.89 -12.83
C PHE A 8 34.06 -2.41 -13.12
N ILE A 9 33.85 -2.00 -14.38
CA ILE A 9 33.99 -0.59 -14.81
C ILE A 9 32.95 0.27 -14.10
N VAL A 10 31.67 -0.13 -14.11
CA VAL A 10 30.58 0.61 -13.47
C VAL A 10 30.79 0.76 -11.96
N ARG A 11 31.33 -0.26 -11.29
CA ARG A 11 31.57 -0.20 -9.84
C ARG A 11 32.75 0.68 -9.43
N ARG A 12 33.71 0.94 -10.34
CA ARG A 12 34.91 1.74 -10.05
C ARG A 12 34.90 3.15 -10.62
N THR A 13 33.89 3.51 -11.42
CA THR A 13 33.81 4.82 -12.03
C THR A 13 33.36 5.89 -11.05
N PHE A 14 33.76 7.12 -11.31
CA PHE A 14 33.29 8.31 -10.60
C PHE A 14 31.75 8.40 -10.57
N ALA A 15 31.09 8.05 -11.65
CA ALA A 15 29.63 8.01 -11.76
C ALA A 15 28.98 7.07 -10.73
N TYR A 16 29.56 5.89 -10.47
CA TYR A 16 29.07 4.99 -9.44
C TYR A 16 29.20 5.56 -8.03
N LYS A 17 30.36 6.18 -7.74
CA LYS A 17 30.59 6.83 -6.44
C LYS A 17 29.64 8.01 -6.23
N LEU A 18 29.42 8.81 -7.27
CA LEU A 18 28.48 9.93 -7.21
C LEU A 18 27.04 9.46 -7.01
N ARG A 19 26.63 8.44 -7.77
CA ARG A 19 25.31 7.80 -7.59
C ARG A 19 25.11 7.28 -6.17
N ASN A 20 26.09 6.53 -5.65
CA ASN A 20 25.98 5.99 -4.31
C ASN A 20 25.96 7.08 -3.23
N LYS A 21 26.77 8.14 -3.41
CA LYS A 21 26.72 9.29 -2.50
C LYS A 21 25.35 9.97 -2.55
N GLY A 22 24.79 10.17 -3.73
CA GLY A 22 23.44 10.71 -3.92
C GLY A 22 22.37 9.82 -3.27
N MET A 23 22.42 8.52 -3.52
CA MET A 23 21.47 7.57 -2.91
C MET A 23 21.58 7.53 -1.39
N ASN A 24 22.80 7.50 -0.83
CA ASN A 24 23.01 7.53 0.61
C ASN A 24 22.50 8.81 1.25
N MET A 25 22.74 9.96 0.59
CA MET A 25 22.21 11.23 1.05
C MET A 25 20.67 11.25 1.02
N PHE A 26 20.07 10.76 -0.07
CA PHE A 26 18.62 10.71 -0.22
C PHE A 26 17.98 9.75 0.78
N SER A 27 18.58 8.58 1.01
CA SER A 27 18.07 7.54 1.94
C SER A 27 18.52 7.73 3.38
N SER A 28 19.27 8.79 3.71
CA SER A 28 19.74 9.02 5.08
C SER A 28 18.55 9.30 6.01
N PHE A 29 18.60 8.72 7.20
CA PHE A 29 17.55 8.93 8.20
C PHE A 29 17.39 10.40 8.61
N GLU A 30 18.49 11.14 8.66
CA GLU A 30 18.46 12.58 8.99
C GLU A 30 17.79 13.40 7.89
N ASN A 31 18.07 13.09 6.62
CA ASN A 31 17.39 13.74 5.50
C ASN A 31 15.90 13.42 5.50
N PHE A 32 15.54 12.16 5.75
CA PHE A 32 14.16 11.74 5.88
C PHE A 32 13.43 12.48 7.01
N LYS A 33 14.07 12.61 8.18
CA LYS A 33 13.52 13.41 9.29
C LYS A 33 13.34 14.89 8.92
N ALA A 34 14.30 15.48 8.21
CA ALA A 34 14.21 16.88 7.78
C ALA A 34 13.02 17.10 6.82
N ILE A 35 12.84 16.19 5.84
CA ILE A 35 11.70 16.22 4.92
C ILE A 35 10.38 16.14 5.70
N ARG A 36 10.26 15.19 6.64
CA ARG A 36 9.06 15.03 7.47
C ARG A 36 8.78 16.26 8.33
N ARG A 37 9.79 16.84 8.97
CA ARG A 37 9.61 18.07 9.77
C ARG A 37 9.10 19.23 8.91
N LYS A 38 9.64 19.39 7.70
CA LYS A 38 9.20 20.41 6.76
C LYS A 38 7.75 20.19 6.32
N ALA A 39 7.40 18.94 5.97
CA ALA A 39 6.04 18.58 5.59
C ALA A 39 5.06 18.85 6.74
N GLU A 40 5.41 18.48 7.97
CA GLU A 40 4.60 18.71 9.16
C GLU A 40 4.43 20.21 9.46
N ALA A 41 5.50 20.99 9.36
CA ALA A 41 5.42 22.44 9.55
C ALA A 41 4.48 23.11 8.52
N ASN A 42 4.54 22.68 7.27
CA ASN A 42 3.63 23.16 6.22
C ASN A 42 2.18 22.79 6.52
N ARG A 43 1.92 21.53 6.89
CA ARG A 43 0.59 21.06 7.26
C ARG A 43 -0.02 21.91 8.40
N VAL A 44 0.77 22.13 9.46
CA VAL A 44 0.32 22.94 10.61
C VAL A 44 0.06 24.40 10.19
N ALA A 45 0.93 24.99 9.37
CA ALA A 45 0.77 26.35 8.89
C ALA A 45 -0.49 26.53 8.01
N GLU A 46 -0.88 25.46 7.29
CA GLU A 46 -2.09 25.45 6.45
C GLU A 46 -3.36 25.03 7.23
N GLY A 47 -3.23 24.71 8.52
CA GLY A 47 -4.35 24.27 9.37
C GLY A 47 -5.00 22.95 8.91
N ARG A 48 -4.28 22.12 8.15
CA ARG A 48 -4.80 20.85 7.63
C ARG A 48 -4.64 19.71 8.64
N LYS A 49 -5.61 18.80 8.67
CA LYS A 49 -5.48 17.51 9.36
C LYS A 49 -4.44 16.62 8.65
N HIS A 50 -3.98 15.58 9.33
CA HIS A 50 -3.30 14.48 8.66
C HIS A 50 -4.28 13.78 7.73
N GLU A 51 -3.81 13.41 6.54
CA GLU A 51 -4.60 12.67 5.56
C GLU A 51 -4.15 11.21 5.54
N VAL A 52 -5.12 10.30 5.56
CA VAL A 52 -4.90 8.86 5.40
C VAL A 52 -5.61 8.40 4.14
N LEU A 53 -4.84 7.99 3.14
CA LEU A 53 -5.37 7.38 1.93
C LEU A 53 -5.51 5.88 2.16
N TYR A 54 -6.74 5.40 2.13
CA TYR A 54 -7.04 3.97 2.24
C TYR A 54 -7.38 3.40 0.87
N PHE A 55 -6.49 2.58 0.36
CA PHE A 55 -6.69 1.89 -0.91
C PHE A 55 -7.44 0.58 -0.67
N HIS A 56 -8.68 0.50 -1.13
CA HIS A 56 -9.55 -0.66 -0.98
C HIS A 56 -9.70 -1.42 -2.29
N LYS A 57 -9.44 -2.72 -2.26
CA LYS A 57 -9.69 -3.65 -3.37
C LYS A 57 -10.72 -4.68 -2.92
N VAL A 58 -11.84 -4.76 -3.64
CA VAL A 58 -13.02 -5.55 -3.23
C VAL A 58 -12.73 -7.05 -3.08
N ASP A 59 -11.87 -7.59 -3.91
CA ASP A 59 -11.51 -9.01 -3.93
C ASP A 59 -10.20 -9.31 -3.17
N ASP A 60 -9.63 -8.31 -2.48
CA ASP A 60 -8.42 -8.52 -1.70
C ASP A 60 -8.75 -8.96 -0.26
N PRO A 61 -8.26 -10.13 0.18
CA PRO A 61 -8.52 -10.66 1.51
C PRO A 61 -8.06 -9.73 2.64
N TYR A 62 -6.95 -9.00 2.47
CA TYR A 62 -6.46 -8.05 3.47
C TYR A 62 -7.33 -6.80 3.55
N SER A 63 -7.86 -6.33 2.43
CA SER A 63 -8.85 -5.26 2.41
C SER A 63 -10.12 -5.65 3.17
N HIS A 64 -10.54 -6.91 3.06
CA HIS A 64 -11.66 -7.43 3.86
C HIS A 64 -11.38 -7.34 5.36
N LEU A 65 -10.20 -7.74 5.84
CA LEU A 65 -9.85 -7.57 7.26
C LEU A 65 -9.80 -6.10 7.68
N THR A 66 -9.23 -5.25 6.85
CA THR A 66 -9.01 -3.83 7.15
C THR A 66 -10.34 -3.10 7.35
N VAL A 67 -11.37 -3.41 6.55
CA VAL A 67 -12.70 -2.79 6.65
C VAL A 67 -13.28 -2.88 8.06
N HIS A 68 -13.09 -4.00 8.76
CA HIS A 68 -13.58 -4.18 10.14
C HIS A 68 -12.94 -3.23 11.17
N TYR A 69 -11.84 -2.55 10.79
CA TYR A 69 -11.10 -1.64 11.67
C TYR A 69 -11.22 -0.17 11.28
N ILE A 70 -11.77 0.15 10.12
CA ILE A 70 -11.84 1.53 9.62
C ILE A 70 -12.55 2.45 10.61
N GLU A 71 -13.72 2.04 11.10
CA GLU A 71 -14.48 2.86 12.04
C GLU A 71 -13.72 3.09 13.35
N LYS A 72 -13.14 2.03 13.91
CA LYS A 72 -12.31 2.15 15.12
C LYS A 72 -11.11 3.07 14.88
N PHE A 73 -10.48 2.97 13.71
CA PHE A 73 -9.36 3.83 13.34
C PHE A 73 -9.81 5.30 13.21
N LYS A 74 -10.87 5.57 12.47
CA LYS A 74 -11.43 6.93 12.30
C LYS A 74 -11.78 7.57 13.66
N ASN A 75 -12.31 6.79 14.61
CA ASN A 75 -12.66 7.25 15.94
C ASN A 75 -11.46 7.43 16.89
N SER A 76 -10.32 6.79 16.58
CA SER A 76 -9.12 6.84 17.43
C SER A 76 -8.14 7.94 17.05
N TYR A 77 -8.23 8.48 15.84
CA TYR A 77 -7.27 9.45 15.30
C TYR A 77 -7.98 10.65 14.67
N ASP A 78 -7.50 11.85 14.96
CA ASP A 78 -7.97 13.08 14.30
C ASP A 78 -7.28 13.24 12.93
N VAL A 79 -7.81 12.49 11.95
CA VAL A 79 -7.28 12.46 10.58
C VAL A 79 -8.40 12.64 9.57
N GLU A 80 -8.07 13.12 8.40
CA GLU A 80 -8.93 13.08 7.22
C GLU A 80 -8.75 11.71 6.54
N PHE A 81 -9.78 10.89 6.56
CA PHE A 81 -9.75 9.55 5.99
C PHE A 81 -10.35 9.57 4.59
N LYS A 82 -9.58 9.15 3.59
CA LYS A 82 -9.97 9.13 2.18
C LYS A 82 -9.92 7.72 1.61
N PRO A 83 -11.04 7.03 1.47
CA PRO A 83 -11.07 5.74 0.78
C PRO A 83 -10.89 5.94 -0.72
N ILE A 84 -10.09 5.07 -1.31
CA ILE A 84 -9.81 5.01 -2.74
C ILE A 84 -10.06 3.59 -3.22
N LEU A 85 -11.04 3.41 -4.10
CA LEU A 85 -11.32 2.12 -4.69
C LEU A 85 -10.25 1.78 -5.73
N VAL A 86 -9.62 0.62 -5.57
CA VAL A 86 -8.58 0.13 -6.47
C VAL A 86 -9.19 -0.88 -7.46
N GLY A 87 -8.86 -0.72 -8.72
CA GLY A 87 -9.28 -1.62 -9.79
C GLY A 87 -8.37 -2.84 -9.93
N GLU A 88 -8.29 -3.35 -11.16
CA GLU A 88 -7.42 -4.49 -11.49
C GLU A 88 -5.95 -4.11 -11.36
N GLU A 89 -5.16 -5.07 -10.90
CA GLU A 89 -3.70 -4.94 -10.82
C GLU A 89 -3.08 -5.03 -12.22
N ASP A 90 -1.95 -4.35 -12.41
CA ASP A 90 -1.12 -4.57 -13.58
C ASP A 90 -0.58 -6.02 -13.54
N PRO A 91 -0.87 -6.85 -14.55
CA PRO A 91 -0.35 -8.22 -14.60
C PRO A 91 1.17 -8.31 -14.48
N ALA A 92 1.90 -7.27 -14.87
CA ALA A 92 3.34 -7.21 -14.73
C ALA A 92 3.82 -7.01 -13.28
N ALA A 93 2.93 -6.61 -12.36
CA ALA A 93 3.24 -6.44 -10.94
C ALA A 93 3.26 -7.77 -10.16
N LEU A 94 2.58 -8.80 -10.68
CA LEU A 94 2.48 -10.11 -10.04
C LEU A 94 3.32 -11.15 -10.79
N HIS A 95 4.44 -11.57 -10.21
CA HIS A 95 5.34 -12.55 -10.85
C HIS A 95 4.80 -13.98 -10.82
N GLU A 96 4.08 -14.36 -9.76
CA GLU A 96 3.52 -15.71 -9.56
C GLU A 96 2.07 -15.58 -9.05
N PRO A 97 1.10 -15.21 -9.93
CA PRO A 97 -0.25 -14.84 -9.49
C PRO A 97 -0.97 -15.93 -8.71
N SER A 98 -0.89 -17.20 -9.15
CA SER A 98 -1.59 -18.31 -8.48
C SER A 98 -1.05 -18.56 -7.09
N LEU A 99 0.28 -18.61 -6.94
CA LEU A 99 0.93 -18.80 -5.64
C LEU A 99 0.62 -17.64 -4.69
N TYR A 100 0.62 -16.40 -5.20
CA TYR A 100 0.30 -15.22 -4.43
C TYR A 100 -1.15 -15.23 -3.91
N THR A 101 -2.11 -15.56 -4.77
CA THR A 101 -3.53 -15.58 -4.37
C THR A 101 -3.82 -16.67 -3.34
N ASP A 102 -3.28 -17.87 -3.50
CA ASP A 102 -3.42 -18.95 -2.53
C ASP A 102 -2.80 -18.58 -1.18
N TYR A 103 -1.61 -17.96 -1.22
CA TYR A 103 -0.94 -17.48 -0.03
C TYR A 103 -1.78 -16.43 0.72
N CYS A 104 -2.32 -15.42 0.02
CA CYS A 104 -3.11 -14.37 0.65
C CYS A 104 -4.35 -14.92 1.35
N LEU A 105 -5.07 -15.88 0.74
CA LEU A 105 -6.22 -16.52 1.36
C LEU A 105 -5.85 -17.28 2.64
N GLU A 106 -4.79 -18.08 2.60
CA GLU A 106 -4.34 -18.85 3.75
C GLU A 106 -3.77 -17.97 4.86
N ASP A 107 -3.04 -16.92 4.50
CA ASP A 107 -2.50 -15.99 5.48
C ASP A 107 -3.61 -15.22 6.21
N VAL A 108 -4.59 -14.69 5.46
CA VAL A 108 -5.73 -13.99 6.07
C VAL A 108 -6.53 -14.90 7.00
N LYS A 109 -6.78 -16.15 6.65
CA LYS A 109 -7.42 -17.13 7.55
C LYS A 109 -6.67 -17.29 8.87
N ARG A 110 -5.33 -17.27 8.82
CA ARG A 110 -4.48 -17.42 10.01
C ARG A 110 -4.48 -16.18 10.88
N ILE A 111 -4.47 -14.99 10.28
CA ILE A 111 -4.36 -13.74 11.02
C ILE A 111 -5.72 -13.18 11.47
N ALA A 112 -6.82 -13.45 10.77
CA ALA A 112 -8.15 -12.94 11.09
C ALA A 112 -8.58 -13.17 12.56
N PRO A 113 -8.36 -14.34 13.18
CA PRO A 113 -8.72 -14.59 14.57
C PRO A 113 -7.99 -13.66 15.57
N TYR A 114 -6.75 -13.25 15.28
CA TYR A 114 -6.02 -12.29 16.14
C TYR A 114 -6.65 -10.90 16.17
N TYR A 115 -7.43 -10.62 15.14
CA TYR A 115 -8.21 -9.38 15.04
C TYR A 115 -9.67 -9.56 15.43
N GLY A 116 -10.08 -10.75 15.86
CA GLY A 116 -11.48 -11.05 16.22
C GLY A 116 -12.42 -11.01 15.02
N VAL A 117 -11.89 -11.22 13.82
CA VAL A 117 -12.65 -11.25 12.56
C VAL A 117 -12.82 -12.70 12.12
N ASP A 118 -14.03 -13.07 11.72
CA ASP A 118 -14.28 -14.33 11.03
C ASP A 118 -14.05 -14.14 9.53
N PHE A 119 -13.19 -14.97 8.95
CA PHE A 119 -12.91 -14.98 7.52
C PHE A 119 -13.29 -16.34 6.90
N PRO A 120 -14.54 -16.50 6.43
CA PRO A 120 -15.03 -17.75 5.87
C PRO A 120 -14.60 -18.00 4.42
N GLY A 121 -13.89 -17.07 3.80
CA GLY A 121 -13.50 -17.13 2.39
C GLY A 121 -12.63 -18.34 2.08
N THR A 122 -13.03 -19.15 1.10
CA THR A 122 -12.28 -20.32 0.62
C THR A 122 -11.72 -20.14 -0.79
N SER A 123 -12.18 -19.13 -1.49
CA SER A 123 -11.78 -18.79 -2.86
C SER A 123 -12.01 -17.31 -3.14
N TYR A 124 -11.36 -16.79 -4.16
CA TYR A 124 -11.65 -15.45 -4.67
C TYR A 124 -13.05 -15.40 -5.30
N PRO A 125 -13.75 -14.24 -5.18
CA PRO A 125 -15.06 -14.09 -5.80
C PRO A 125 -14.96 -14.03 -7.33
N GLU A 126 -16.05 -14.42 -8.00
CA GLU A 126 -16.13 -14.30 -9.45
C GLU A 126 -16.02 -12.84 -9.91
N LYS A 127 -15.30 -12.60 -11.01
CA LYS A 127 -15.06 -11.26 -11.58
C LYS A 127 -16.35 -10.44 -11.78
N LYS A 128 -17.45 -11.11 -12.15
CA LYS A 128 -18.77 -10.46 -12.31
C LYS A 128 -19.28 -9.87 -10.99
N LEU A 129 -19.07 -10.55 -9.87
CA LEU A 129 -19.48 -10.08 -8.55
C LEU A 129 -18.58 -8.92 -8.09
N VAL A 130 -17.27 -9.03 -8.32
CA VAL A 130 -16.30 -7.95 -8.06
C VAL A 130 -16.68 -6.68 -8.81
N ASN A 131 -16.98 -6.78 -10.12
CA ASN A 131 -17.38 -5.64 -10.94
C ASN A 131 -18.68 -5.00 -10.43
N LYS A 132 -19.65 -5.81 -10.01
CA LYS A 132 -20.90 -5.31 -9.42
C LYS A 132 -20.64 -4.58 -8.12
N ALA A 133 -19.83 -5.14 -7.23
CA ALA A 133 -19.48 -4.51 -5.97
C ALA A 133 -18.71 -3.19 -6.18
N ASN A 134 -17.75 -3.18 -7.10
CA ASN A 134 -17.03 -1.96 -7.49
C ASN A 134 -17.98 -0.86 -7.99
N SER A 135 -18.98 -1.23 -8.81
CA SER A 135 -19.99 -0.25 -9.29
C SER A 135 -20.84 0.32 -8.16
N ILE A 136 -21.18 -0.48 -7.16
CA ILE A 136 -21.93 -0.02 -5.98
C ILE A 136 -21.02 0.91 -5.16
N LEU A 137 -19.83 0.48 -4.80
CA LEU A 137 -18.89 1.24 -3.97
C LEU A 137 -18.47 2.56 -4.63
N SER A 138 -18.33 2.60 -5.95
CA SER A 138 -18.00 3.84 -6.67
C SER A 138 -19.10 4.90 -6.60
N SER A 139 -20.33 4.52 -6.26
CA SER A 139 -21.46 5.44 -6.06
C SER A 139 -21.65 5.87 -4.60
N VAL A 140 -20.92 5.26 -3.67
CA VAL A 140 -20.97 5.60 -2.24
C VAL A 140 -20.06 6.79 -1.96
N ASN A 141 -20.52 7.73 -1.15
CA ASN A 141 -19.72 8.88 -0.73
C ASN A 141 -18.61 8.44 0.22
N SER A 142 -17.50 9.17 0.24
CA SER A 142 -16.35 8.88 1.10
C SER A 142 -16.66 8.88 2.61
N GLU A 143 -17.77 9.48 3.03
CA GLU A 143 -18.24 9.51 4.41
C GLU A 143 -18.99 8.22 4.81
N GLU A 144 -19.55 7.52 3.83
CA GLU A 144 -20.33 6.29 3.99
C GLU A 144 -19.51 5.02 3.76
N PHE A 145 -18.24 5.16 3.39
CA PHE A 145 -17.34 4.04 3.06
C PHE A 145 -16.84 3.29 4.29
#